data_ad3ca9eadbe7431e05053130bec808bf
#
_entry.id   ad3ca9eadbe7431e05053130bec808bf
#
_cell.length_a   1.000
_cell.length_b   1.000
_cell.length_c   1.000
_cell.angle_alpha   90.00
_cell.angle_beta   90.00
_cell.angle_gamma   90.00
#
_symmetry.space_group_name_H-M   'P 1'
#
loop_
_entity.id
_entity.type
_entity.pdbx_description
1 polymer ?
#
loop_
_entity_poly.entity_id
_entity_poly.type
_entity_poly.pdbx_seq_one_letter_code
_entity_poly.pdbx_strand_id
1 'polypeptide(L)' 'MKDRIRQLMEAQHMTQQTFANFLGISPATLSGIFQGRTKPTLNTVDSIKSKFPNISLDWLMFGKGM' A
#
# COMPACT_ATOMS: atom_id res chain seq x y z
N MET A 1 4.70 -4.87 -6.39
CA MET A 1 4.13 -4.39 -5.12
C MET A 1 3.05 -3.32 -5.31
N LYS A 2 3.25 -2.37 -6.23
CA LYS A 2 2.26 -1.29 -6.39
C LYS A 2 0.87 -1.79 -6.75
N ASP A 3 0.78 -2.83 -7.56
CA ASP A 3 -0.51 -3.38 -7.97
C ASP A 3 -1.25 -4.00 -6.77
N ARG A 4 -0.51 -4.62 -5.87
CA ARG A 4 -1.11 -5.21 -4.68
C ARG A 4 -1.54 -4.14 -3.68
N ILE A 5 -0.78 -3.05 -3.58
CA ILE A 5 -1.20 -1.92 -2.75
C ILE A 5 -2.50 -1.34 -3.31
N ARG A 6 -2.61 -1.22 -4.63
CA ARG A 6 -3.83 -0.73 -5.27
C ARG A 6 -5.00 -1.68 -5.03
N GLN A 7 -4.77 -2.99 -5.13
CA GLN A 7 -5.82 -3.98 -4.84
C GLN A 7 -6.33 -3.83 -3.41
N LEU A 8 -5.41 -3.61 -2.47
CA LEU A 8 -5.78 -3.43 -1.08
C LEU A 8 -6.64 -2.17 -0.89
N MET A 9 -6.23 -1.08 -1.54
CA MET A 9 -6.99 0.16 -1.50
C MET A 9 -8.41 -0.02 -2.05
N GLU A 10 -8.51 -0.69 -3.19
CA GLU A 10 -9.82 -0.92 -3.83
C GLU A 10 -10.69 -1.84 -3.01
N ALA A 11 -10.10 -2.83 -2.36
CA ALA A 11 -10.84 -3.74 -1.50
C ALA A 11 -11.46 -3.01 -0.30
N GLN A 12 -10.84 -1.92 0.14
CA GLN A 12 -11.35 -1.10 1.23
C GLN A 12 -12.30 -0.02 0.75
N HIS A 13 -12.55 0.09 -0.54
CA HIS A 13 -13.40 1.12 -1.14
C HIS A 13 -12.92 2.54 -0.80
N MET A 14 -11.62 2.72 -0.71
CA MET A 14 -11.02 4.01 -0.39
C MET A 14 -10.52 4.71 -1.64
N THR A 15 -10.58 6.04 -1.63
CA THR A 15 -9.90 6.84 -2.64
C THR A 15 -8.40 6.85 -2.33
N GLN A 16 -7.59 7.26 -3.30
CA GLN A 16 -6.16 7.36 -3.11
C GLN A 16 -5.80 8.31 -1.96
N GLN A 17 -6.48 9.45 -1.89
CA GLN A 17 -6.21 10.41 -0.82
C GLN A 17 -6.59 9.83 0.55
N THR A 18 -7.75 9.21 0.65
CA THR A 18 -8.21 8.62 1.91
C THR A 18 -7.28 7.49 2.34
N PHE A 19 -6.85 6.66 1.39
CA PHE A 19 -5.95 5.55 1.69
C PHE A 19 -4.59 6.06 2.18
N ALA A 20 -4.06 7.10 1.53
CA ALA A 20 -2.79 7.69 1.96
C ALA A 20 -2.90 8.25 3.39
N ASN A 21 -3.99 8.96 3.67
CA ASN A 21 -4.24 9.48 5.03
C ASN A 21 -4.36 8.35 6.04
N PHE A 22 -5.04 7.27 5.67
CA PHE A 22 -5.18 6.10 6.54
C PHE A 22 -3.85 5.47 6.87
N LEU A 23 -2.95 5.39 5.89
CA LEU A 23 -1.62 4.83 6.09
C LEU A 23 -0.65 5.79 6.77
N GLY A 24 -0.99 7.08 6.83
CA GLY A 24 -0.10 8.09 7.42
C GLY A 24 1.01 8.55 6.48
N ILE A 25 0.80 8.40 5.17
CA ILE A 25 1.75 8.90 4.16
C ILE A 25 1.07 10.00 3.35
N SER A 26 1.88 10.79 2.64
CA SER A 26 1.29 11.87 1.84
C SER A 26 0.63 11.30 0.58
N PRO A 27 -0.47 11.91 0.13
CA PRO A 27 -1.10 11.49 -1.13
C PRO A 27 -0.14 11.56 -2.32
N ALA A 28 0.77 12.52 -2.33
CA ALA A 28 1.77 12.64 -3.39
C ALA A 28 2.71 11.42 -3.40
N THR A 29 3.09 10.93 -2.23
CA THR A 29 3.94 9.75 -2.12
C THR A 29 3.21 8.53 -2.68
N LEU A 30 1.95 8.34 -2.30
CA LEU A 30 1.17 7.22 -2.80
C LEU A 30 0.97 7.30 -4.30
N SER A 31 0.69 8.50 -4.81
CA SER A 31 0.58 8.73 -6.25
C SER A 31 1.86 8.35 -6.98
N GLY A 32 3.01 8.76 -6.43
CA GLY A 32 4.30 8.40 -7.01
C GLY A 32 4.53 6.91 -7.07
N ILE A 33 4.11 6.20 -6.02
CA ILE A 33 4.23 4.74 -5.98
C ILE A 33 3.38 4.11 -7.09
N PHE A 34 2.13 4.56 -7.24
CA PHE A 34 1.23 4.01 -8.27
C PHE A 34 1.69 4.32 -9.67
N GLN A 35 2.38 5.44 -9.86
CA GLN A 35 2.89 5.83 -11.17
C GLN A 35 4.26 5.22 -11.48
N GLY A 36 4.85 4.52 -10.52
CA GLY A 36 6.14 3.90 -10.71
C GLY A 36 7.33 4.82 -10.55
N ARG A 37 7.11 6.08 -10.13
CA ARG A 37 8.20 7.05 -9.93
C ARG A 37 8.91 6.86 -8.61
N THR A 38 8.20 6.35 -7.62
CA THR A 38 8.72 6.16 -6.26
C THR A 38 8.50 4.72 -5.86
N LYS A 39 9.53 4.09 -5.32
CA LYS A 39 9.38 2.73 -4.80
C LYS A 39 8.84 2.78 -3.37
N PRO A 40 7.98 1.82 -2.97
CA PRO A 40 7.56 1.74 -1.58
C PRO A 40 8.76 1.54 -0.67
N THR A 41 8.80 2.30 0.42
CA THR A 41 9.86 2.18 1.42
C THR A 41 9.44 1.21 2.51
N LEU A 42 10.37 0.86 3.39
CA LEU A 42 10.06 0.04 4.57
C LEU A 42 9.00 0.74 5.43
N ASN A 43 9.03 2.06 5.52
CA ASN A 43 8.01 2.79 6.27
C ASN A 43 6.63 2.58 5.68
N THR A 44 6.52 2.57 4.35
CA THR A 44 5.25 2.32 3.69
C THR A 44 4.77 0.90 3.98
N VAL A 45 5.65 -0.09 3.87
CA VAL A 45 5.31 -1.48 4.14
C VAL A 45 4.90 -1.66 5.60
N ASP A 46 5.62 -1.05 6.53
CA ASP A 46 5.30 -1.11 7.95
C ASP A 46 3.93 -0.49 8.23
N SER A 47 3.64 0.64 7.58
CA SER A 47 2.34 1.29 7.75
C SER A 47 1.21 0.38 7.27
N ILE A 48 1.39 -0.27 6.13
CA ILE A 48 0.39 -1.20 5.61
C ILE A 48 0.20 -2.37 6.57
N LYS A 49 1.29 -2.95 7.04
CA LYS A 49 1.21 -4.09 7.96
C LYS A 49 0.55 -3.69 9.28
N SER A 50 0.84 -2.48 9.76
CA SER A 50 0.23 -1.97 10.99
C SER A 50 -1.28 -1.80 10.86
N LYS A 51 -1.73 -1.31 9.72
CA LYS A 51 -3.17 -1.08 9.48
C LYS A 51 -3.92 -2.33 9.05
N PHE A 52 -3.21 -3.29 8.46
CA PHE A 52 -3.80 -4.53 7.97
C PHE A 52 -2.98 -5.71 8.52
N PRO A 53 -3.11 -5.99 9.83
CA PRO A 53 -2.23 -6.98 10.47
C PRO A 53 -2.40 -8.41 9.94
N ASN A 54 -3.51 -8.69 9.28
CA ASN A 54 -3.77 -10.01 8.72
C ASN A 54 -3.18 -10.20 7.33
N ILE A 55 -2.62 -9.15 6.73
CA ILE A 55 -2.04 -9.26 5.40
C ILE A 55 -0.71 -9.99 5.46
N SER A 56 -0.45 -10.83 4.43
CA SER A 56 0.83 -11.51 4.32
C SER A 56 1.85 -10.58 3.68
N LEU A 57 3.02 -10.42 4.32
CA LEU A 57 4.10 -9.65 3.72
C LEU A 57 4.62 -10.33 2.45
N ASP A 58 4.64 -11.67 2.43
CA ASP A 58 5.05 -12.40 1.23
C ASP A 58 4.12 -12.09 0.06
N TRP A 59 2.82 -12.05 0.32
CA TRP A 59 1.87 -11.67 -0.72
C TRP A 59 2.09 -10.22 -1.17
N LEU A 60 2.24 -9.31 -0.22
CA LEU A 60 2.36 -7.88 -0.53
C LEU A 60 3.61 -7.60 -1.35
N MET A 61 4.73 -8.19 -0.97
CA MET A 61 6.03 -7.90 -1.58
C MET A 61 6.29 -8.75 -2.82
N PHE A 62 5.86 -10.00 -2.82
CA PHE A 62 6.25 -10.97 -3.85
C PHE A 62 5.08 -11.65 -4.54
N GLY A 63 3.85 -11.38 -4.09
CA GLY A 63 2.67 -12.00 -4.68
C GLY A 63 2.47 -13.46 -4.28
N LYS A 64 3.07 -13.89 -3.18
CA LYS A 64 2.99 -15.28 -2.70
C LYS A 64 2.13 -15.37 -1.45
N GLY A 65 1.68 -16.57 -1.13
CA GLY A 65 1.01 -16.82 0.12
C GLY A 65 -0.48 -16.50 0.14
N MET A 66 -1.07 -16.35 -1.02
CA MET A 66 -2.51 -16.15 -1.13
C MET A 66 -3.18 -17.37 -1.71
#